data_18122ebfc1ec060d6cb69fdd3aeddd63
#
_entry.id   18122ebfc1ec060d6cb69fdd3aeddd63
#
_cell.length_a   1.000
_cell.length_b   1.000
_cell.length_c   1.000
_cell.angle_alpha   90.00
_cell.angle_beta   90.00
_cell.angle_gamma   90.00
#
_symmetry.space_group_name_H-M   'P 1'
#
loop_
_entity.id
_entity.type
_entity.pdbx_description
1 polymer ?
#
loop_
_entity_poly.entity_id
_entity_poly.type
_entity_poly.pdbx_seq_one_letter_code
_entity_poly.pdbx_strand_id
1 'polypeptide(L)'
;MNYYSTNCRTSDVTLEEAVVKGLAADKGLFMPRAISLLPAKFFREIEKLSLQEIAFEVATAFFGEDLPSDILRSMVDDTLNFDIPLVKVTDRIYSLELFHGPTLAFKDVGARFMARMLGYFIRKEGKQGVHVLVATSGDITKRSEERRVGKECRS
;
A
#
# COMPACT_ATOMS: atom_id res chain seq x y z
N MET A 1 -7.67 11.64 -8.88
CA MET A 1 -8.86 10.94 -8.30
C MET A 1 -9.29 11.62 -7.00
N ASN A 2 -10.58 11.57 -6.61
CA ASN A 2 -11.07 12.14 -5.35
C ASN A 2 -11.38 11.05 -4.33
N TYR A 3 -11.10 11.33 -3.05
CA TYR A 3 -11.29 10.42 -1.93
C TYR A 3 -12.29 11.00 -0.94
N TYR A 4 -13.33 10.25 -0.62
CA TYR A 4 -14.37 10.65 0.33
C TYR A 4 -14.15 9.97 1.69
N SER A 5 -14.70 10.58 2.76
CA SER A 5 -14.75 9.93 4.07
C SER A 5 -15.92 8.96 4.15
N THR A 6 -15.72 7.76 4.71
CA THR A 6 -16.78 6.78 4.94
C THR A 6 -17.90 7.30 5.85
N ASN A 7 -17.63 8.31 6.69
CA ASN A 7 -18.65 8.98 7.50
C ASN A 7 -19.39 10.11 6.75
N CYS A 8 -18.93 10.48 5.54
CA CYS A 8 -19.57 11.44 4.63
C CYS A 8 -19.88 12.83 5.24
N ARG A 9 -19.09 13.28 6.23
CA ARG A 9 -19.28 14.57 6.93
C ARG A 9 -18.21 15.60 6.58
N THR A 10 -17.29 15.26 5.70
CA THR A 10 -16.22 16.14 5.22
C THR A 10 -16.22 16.17 3.69
N SER A 11 -15.64 17.22 3.11
CA SER A 11 -15.40 17.30 1.68
C SER A 11 -14.41 16.23 1.20
N ASP A 12 -14.48 15.92 -0.08
CA ASP A 12 -13.50 15.05 -0.73
C ASP A 12 -12.10 15.67 -0.69
N VAL A 13 -11.09 14.80 -0.68
CA VAL A 13 -9.67 15.18 -0.62
C VAL A 13 -8.89 14.50 -1.75
N THR A 14 -7.66 14.97 -1.99
CA THR A 14 -6.71 14.33 -2.92
C THR A 14 -6.10 13.08 -2.31
N LEU A 15 -5.46 12.22 -3.14
CA LEU A 15 -4.68 11.08 -2.66
C LEU A 15 -3.60 11.51 -1.67
N GLU A 16 -2.87 12.58 -2.00
CA GLU A 16 -1.81 13.13 -1.16
C GLU A 16 -2.32 13.46 0.25
N GLU A 17 -3.44 14.19 0.30
CA GLU A 17 -4.07 14.60 1.55
C GLU A 17 -4.61 13.38 2.34
N ALA A 18 -5.23 12.42 1.67
CA ALA A 18 -5.73 11.19 2.29
C ALA A 18 -4.61 10.35 2.91
N VAL A 19 -3.48 10.21 2.21
CA VAL A 19 -2.31 9.44 2.69
C VAL A 19 -1.61 10.14 3.83
N VAL A 20 -1.43 11.45 3.75
CA VAL A 20 -0.71 12.22 4.80
C VAL A 20 -1.54 12.33 6.07
N LYS A 21 -2.87 12.53 5.96
CA LYS A 21 -3.77 12.60 7.13
C LYS A 21 -4.07 11.25 7.76
N GLY A 22 -4.14 10.19 6.96
CA GLY A 22 -4.49 8.84 7.38
C GLY A 22 -5.96 8.64 7.73
N LEU A 23 -6.57 9.57 8.46
CA LEU A 23 -7.99 9.58 8.82
C LEU A 23 -8.63 10.94 8.48
N ALA A 24 -9.90 10.90 8.09
CA ALA A 24 -10.68 12.11 7.88
C ALA A 24 -11.00 12.83 9.21
N ALA A 25 -11.29 14.13 9.13
CA ALA A 25 -11.61 14.94 10.31
C ALA A 25 -12.86 14.45 11.07
N ASP A 26 -13.77 13.77 10.39
CA ASP A 26 -14.95 13.11 10.94
C ASP A 26 -14.69 11.69 11.46
N LYS A 27 -13.41 11.27 11.54
CA LYS A 27 -12.94 9.94 11.95
C LYS A 27 -13.32 8.80 10.98
N GLY A 28 -13.78 9.11 9.77
CA GLY A 28 -14.01 8.14 8.70
C GLY A 28 -12.71 7.75 8.00
N LEU A 29 -12.74 6.62 7.28
CA LEU A 29 -11.66 6.19 6.40
C LEU A 29 -11.79 6.91 5.05
N PHE A 30 -10.66 7.22 4.43
CA PHE A 30 -10.65 7.72 3.06
C PHE A 30 -10.79 6.57 2.06
N MET A 31 -11.75 6.71 1.15
CA MET A 31 -12.03 5.74 0.09
C MET A 31 -12.11 6.46 -1.26
N PRO A 32 -11.63 5.88 -2.37
CA PRO A 32 -11.77 6.49 -3.68
C PRO A 32 -13.25 6.58 -4.09
N ARG A 33 -13.62 7.67 -4.77
CA ARG A 33 -14.99 7.85 -5.32
C ARG A 33 -15.33 6.83 -6.38
N ALA A 34 -14.34 6.44 -7.17
CA ALA A 34 -14.46 5.43 -8.20
C ALA A 34 -13.14 4.67 -8.32
N ILE A 35 -13.21 3.45 -8.77
CA ILE A 35 -12.05 2.62 -9.11
C ILE A 35 -12.19 2.28 -10.59
N SER A 36 -11.15 2.52 -11.38
CA SER A 36 -11.13 2.19 -12.80
C SER A 36 -11.28 0.68 -13.00
N LEU A 37 -12.16 0.29 -13.91
CA LEU A 37 -12.35 -1.13 -14.22
C LEU A 37 -11.12 -1.68 -14.97
N LEU A 38 -10.63 -2.80 -14.51
CA LEU A 38 -9.60 -3.55 -15.22
C LEU A 38 -10.16 -4.10 -16.53
N PRO A 39 -9.41 -4.03 -17.64
CA PRO A 39 -9.88 -4.49 -18.93
C PRO A 39 -10.10 -6.00 -18.95
N ALA A 40 -11.07 -6.48 -19.74
CA ALA A 40 -11.35 -7.92 -19.87
C ALA A 40 -10.12 -8.72 -20.39
N LYS A 41 -9.21 -8.08 -21.11
CA LYS A 41 -7.93 -8.68 -21.54
C LYS A 41 -7.07 -9.07 -20.35
N PHE A 42 -7.00 -8.23 -19.30
CA PHE A 42 -6.24 -8.50 -18.08
C PHE A 42 -6.65 -9.84 -17.46
N PHE A 43 -7.96 -10.08 -17.29
CA PHE A 43 -8.46 -11.33 -16.70
C PHE A 43 -8.23 -12.56 -17.58
N ARG A 44 -8.19 -12.40 -18.91
CA ARG A 44 -7.89 -13.52 -19.83
C ARG A 44 -6.42 -13.92 -19.85
N GLU A 45 -5.55 -12.99 -19.49
CA GLU A 45 -4.09 -13.17 -19.58
C GLU A 45 -3.40 -13.20 -18.21
N ILE A 46 -4.17 -13.08 -17.12
CA ILE A 46 -3.65 -12.97 -15.75
C ILE A 46 -2.72 -14.12 -15.34
N GLU A 47 -2.97 -15.32 -15.85
CA GLU A 47 -2.15 -16.52 -15.58
C GLU A 47 -0.73 -16.42 -16.16
N LYS A 48 -0.50 -15.50 -17.11
CA LYS A 48 0.81 -15.27 -17.77
C LYS A 48 1.60 -14.16 -17.10
N LEU A 49 0.97 -13.41 -16.19
CA LEU A 49 1.55 -12.25 -15.54
C LEU A 49 2.24 -12.67 -14.23
N SER A 50 3.37 -12.05 -13.94
CA SER A 50 3.98 -12.13 -12.63
C SER A 50 3.14 -11.42 -11.56
N LEU A 51 3.38 -11.73 -10.29
CA LEU A 51 2.71 -11.06 -9.17
C LEU A 51 2.88 -9.53 -9.22
N GLN A 52 4.09 -9.07 -9.57
CA GLN A 52 4.41 -7.64 -9.69
C GLN A 52 3.64 -6.98 -10.84
N GLU A 53 3.49 -7.67 -11.98
CA GLU A 53 2.69 -7.16 -13.11
C GLU A 53 1.22 -7.07 -12.76
N ILE A 54 0.65 -8.10 -12.13
CA ILE A 54 -0.73 -8.09 -11.64
C ILE A 54 -0.94 -6.94 -10.65
N ALA A 55 -0.04 -6.80 -9.68
CA ALA A 55 -0.11 -5.75 -8.68
C ALA A 55 0.02 -4.35 -9.27
N PHE A 56 0.84 -4.17 -10.31
CA PHE A 56 0.98 -2.89 -10.98
C PHE A 56 -0.27 -2.50 -11.76
N GLU A 57 -0.90 -3.43 -12.48
CA GLU A 57 -2.18 -3.18 -13.16
C GLU A 57 -3.28 -2.79 -12.16
N VAL A 58 -3.38 -3.52 -11.05
CA VAL A 58 -4.33 -3.20 -9.97
C VAL A 58 -4.01 -1.84 -9.34
N ALA A 59 -2.75 -1.57 -9.00
CA ALA A 59 -2.34 -0.30 -8.42
C ALA A 59 -2.60 0.88 -9.37
N THR A 60 -2.44 0.67 -10.69
CA THR A 60 -2.75 1.67 -11.71
C THR A 60 -4.25 2.01 -11.73
N ALA A 61 -5.12 1.03 -11.55
CA ALA A 61 -6.56 1.28 -11.47
C ALA A 61 -6.96 2.15 -10.26
N PHE A 62 -6.18 2.10 -9.16
CA PHE A 62 -6.42 2.88 -7.95
C PHE A 62 -5.69 4.23 -7.92
N PHE A 63 -4.48 4.30 -8.46
CA PHE A 63 -3.56 5.41 -8.20
C PHE A 63 -2.95 6.02 -9.46
N GLY A 64 -3.24 5.46 -10.65
CA GLY A 64 -2.62 5.87 -11.90
C GLY A 64 -2.97 7.30 -12.35
N GLU A 65 -4.07 7.88 -11.84
CA GLU A 65 -4.39 9.29 -12.07
C GLU A 65 -3.60 10.25 -11.16
N ASP A 66 -3.10 9.77 -10.03
CA ASP A 66 -2.48 10.61 -8.99
C ASP A 66 -0.96 10.46 -8.92
N LEU A 67 -0.42 9.33 -9.43
CA LEU A 67 1.00 9.00 -9.37
C LEU A 67 1.59 8.76 -10.76
N PRO A 68 2.83 9.22 -11.03
CA PRO A 68 3.57 8.82 -12.21
C PRO A 68 3.77 7.30 -12.29
N SER A 69 3.67 6.75 -13.49
CA SER A 69 3.70 5.30 -13.72
C SER A 69 5.01 4.63 -13.26
N ASP A 70 6.15 5.29 -13.46
CA ASP A 70 7.47 4.85 -13.03
C ASP A 70 7.58 4.79 -11.49
N ILE A 71 7.06 5.80 -10.82
CA ILE A 71 7.01 5.86 -9.34
C ILE A 71 6.12 4.75 -8.80
N LEU A 72 4.94 4.56 -9.38
CA LEU A 72 4.01 3.52 -8.97
C LEU A 72 4.59 2.13 -9.18
N ARG A 73 5.28 1.89 -10.32
CA ARG A 73 5.99 0.64 -10.61
C ARG A 73 7.06 0.37 -9.55
N SER A 74 7.90 1.35 -9.25
CA SER A 74 8.93 1.22 -8.21
C SER A 74 8.34 0.92 -6.84
N MET A 75 7.21 1.53 -6.48
CA MET A 75 6.52 1.24 -5.21
C MET A 75 6.01 -0.21 -5.15
N VAL A 76 5.46 -0.73 -6.25
CA VAL A 76 4.97 -2.10 -6.34
C VAL A 76 6.13 -3.10 -6.24
N ASP A 77 7.16 -2.93 -7.06
CA ASP A 77 8.33 -3.84 -7.10
C ASP A 77 9.04 -3.89 -5.74
N ASP A 78 9.23 -2.75 -5.12
CA ASP A 78 9.78 -2.65 -3.78
C ASP A 78 8.89 -3.27 -2.69
N THR A 79 7.57 -3.23 -2.85
CA THR A 79 6.62 -3.77 -1.86
C THR A 79 6.55 -5.27 -1.95
N LEU A 80 6.46 -5.82 -3.16
CA LEU A 80 6.26 -7.24 -3.45
C LEU A 80 7.56 -7.91 -3.90
N ASN A 81 8.63 -7.74 -3.12
CA ASN A 81 9.93 -8.34 -3.36
C ASN A 81 10.14 -9.66 -2.60
N PHE A 82 9.07 -10.33 -2.24
CA PHE A 82 9.04 -11.65 -1.60
C PHE A 82 7.91 -12.50 -2.19
N ASP A 83 8.03 -13.81 -2.06
CA ASP A 83 7.07 -14.75 -2.62
C ASP A 83 5.75 -14.75 -1.84
N ILE A 84 4.65 -14.95 -2.57
CA ILE A 84 3.30 -15.13 -2.03
C ILE A 84 2.76 -16.44 -2.65
N PRO A 85 3.22 -17.60 -2.16
CA PRO A 85 2.84 -18.88 -2.75
C PRO A 85 1.41 -19.28 -2.40
N LEU A 86 0.79 -20.02 -3.33
CA LEU A 86 -0.46 -20.72 -3.09
C LEU A 86 -0.15 -22.17 -2.72
N VAL A 87 -0.23 -22.49 -1.44
CA VAL A 87 0.14 -23.80 -0.90
C VAL A 87 -1.10 -24.69 -0.76
N LYS A 88 -1.04 -25.90 -1.33
CA LYS A 88 -2.11 -26.90 -1.17
C LYS A 88 -2.09 -27.49 0.23
N VAL A 89 -3.20 -27.33 0.97
CA VAL A 89 -3.37 -27.90 2.32
C VAL A 89 -4.07 -29.26 2.25
N THR A 90 -5.15 -29.35 1.47
CA THR A 90 -5.88 -30.59 1.15
C THR A 90 -6.25 -30.60 -0.32
N ASP A 91 -6.98 -31.63 -0.78
CA ASP A 91 -7.40 -31.70 -2.20
C ASP A 91 -8.29 -30.54 -2.66
N ARG A 92 -8.97 -29.86 -1.73
CA ARG A 92 -9.89 -28.75 -2.03
C ARG A 92 -9.57 -27.44 -1.32
N ILE A 93 -8.53 -27.42 -0.47
CA ILE A 93 -8.19 -26.25 0.34
C ILE A 93 -6.77 -25.82 0.00
N TYR A 94 -6.62 -24.53 -0.28
CA TYR A 94 -5.34 -23.90 -0.53
C TYR A 94 -5.16 -22.71 0.42
N SER A 95 -3.94 -22.47 0.85
CA SER A 95 -3.52 -21.31 1.62
C SER A 95 -2.75 -20.36 0.74
N LEU A 96 -3.19 -19.11 0.62
CA LEU A 96 -2.39 -18.04 0.04
C LEU A 96 -1.53 -17.46 1.16
N GLU A 97 -0.23 -17.75 1.12
CA GLU A 97 0.69 -17.41 2.21
C GLU A 97 1.28 -16.01 2.04
N LEU A 98 0.74 -15.03 2.77
CA LEU A 98 1.16 -13.63 2.71
C LEU A 98 2.27 -13.28 3.73
N PHE A 99 2.77 -14.25 4.50
CA PHE A 99 3.65 -14.04 5.64
C PHE A 99 5.14 -14.27 5.35
N HIS A 100 5.55 -14.35 4.08
CA HIS A 100 6.95 -14.51 3.70
C HIS A 100 7.73 -13.19 3.60
N GLY A 101 7.10 -12.08 3.97
CA GLY A 101 7.73 -10.76 4.02
C GLY A 101 8.64 -10.57 5.25
N PRO A 102 9.33 -9.42 5.35
CA PRO A 102 10.36 -9.17 6.37
C PRO A 102 9.91 -9.29 7.82
N THR A 103 8.62 -9.07 8.13
CA THR A 103 8.10 -9.18 9.50
C THR A 103 7.34 -10.48 9.74
N LEU A 104 7.32 -11.38 8.76
CA LEU A 104 6.58 -12.65 8.79
C LEU A 104 5.08 -12.46 9.07
N ALA A 105 4.51 -11.33 8.63
CA ALA A 105 3.11 -10.99 8.81
C ALA A 105 2.48 -10.57 7.47
N PHE A 106 1.22 -10.92 7.24
CA PHE A 106 0.48 -10.55 6.01
C PHE A 106 0.38 -9.02 5.81
N LYS A 107 0.47 -8.26 6.90
CA LYS A 107 0.45 -6.79 6.89
C LYS A 107 1.64 -6.16 6.17
N ASP A 108 2.69 -6.93 5.87
CA ASP A 108 3.85 -6.45 5.14
C ASP A 108 3.49 -5.84 3.80
N VAL A 109 2.56 -6.42 3.07
CA VAL A 109 2.11 -5.90 1.77
C VAL A 109 1.56 -4.48 1.92
N GLY A 110 0.51 -4.30 2.72
CA GLY A 110 -0.14 -2.99 2.87
C GLY A 110 0.75 -1.94 3.55
N ALA A 111 1.45 -2.32 4.62
CA ALA A 111 2.28 -1.40 5.38
C ALA A 111 3.51 -0.91 4.59
N ARG A 112 4.12 -1.77 3.77
CA ARG A 112 5.25 -1.38 2.92
C ARG A 112 4.80 -0.46 1.79
N PHE A 113 3.68 -0.77 1.13
CA PHE A 113 3.11 0.07 0.08
C PHE A 113 2.76 1.47 0.62
N MET A 114 2.02 1.52 1.72
CA MET A 114 1.64 2.78 2.37
C MET A 114 2.85 3.60 2.80
N ALA A 115 3.89 2.97 3.33
CA ALA A 115 5.10 3.68 3.73
C ALA A 115 5.87 4.30 2.56
N ARG A 116 5.86 3.66 1.39
CA ARG A 116 6.48 4.21 0.17
C ARG A 116 5.67 5.38 -0.38
N MET A 117 4.36 5.24 -0.40
CA MET A 117 3.46 6.30 -0.83
C MET A 117 3.56 7.53 0.08
N LEU A 118 3.53 7.34 1.39
CA LEU A 118 3.73 8.42 2.36
C LEU A 118 5.11 9.08 2.18
N GLY A 119 6.16 8.27 2.04
CA GLY A 119 7.52 8.78 1.79
C GLY A 119 7.65 9.57 0.47
N TYR A 120 6.91 9.19 -0.56
CA TYR A 120 6.86 9.95 -1.82
C TYR A 120 6.24 11.34 -1.61
N PHE A 121 5.08 11.43 -0.99
CA PHE A 121 4.41 12.71 -0.78
C PHE A 121 5.19 13.63 0.19
N ILE A 122 5.78 13.09 1.25
CA ILE A 122 6.63 13.87 2.17
C ILE A 122 7.82 14.50 1.44
N ARG A 123 8.49 13.73 0.56
CA ARG A 123 9.61 14.27 -0.23
C ARG A 123 9.15 15.31 -1.25
N LYS A 124 7.99 15.09 -1.87
CA LYS A 124 7.39 16.03 -2.82
C LYS A 124 7.06 17.39 -2.16
N GLU A 125 6.60 17.36 -0.92
CA GLU A 125 6.34 18.58 -0.13
C GLU A 125 7.61 19.22 0.46
N GLY A 126 8.79 18.64 0.28
CA GLY A 126 10.07 19.14 0.83
C GLY A 126 10.16 19.02 2.36
N LYS A 127 9.31 18.21 2.99
CA LYS A 127 9.33 17.96 4.44
C LYS A 127 10.44 16.99 4.82
N GLN A 128 11.15 17.27 5.93
CA GLN A 128 12.27 16.44 6.38
C GLN A 128 11.84 15.17 7.14
N GLY A 129 10.59 15.06 7.53
CA GLY A 129 10.07 13.87 8.21
C GLY A 129 8.63 14.01 8.69
N VAL A 130 8.04 12.89 9.06
CA VAL A 130 6.69 12.79 9.65
C VAL A 130 6.73 11.82 10.82
N HIS A 131 6.04 12.15 11.90
CA HIS A 131 5.82 11.23 13.00
C HIS A 131 4.61 10.35 12.70
N VAL A 132 4.82 9.04 12.62
CA VAL A 132 3.75 8.06 12.48
C VAL A 132 3.51 7.41 13.83
N LEU A 133 2.33 7.65 14.39
CA LEU A 133 1.89 6.99 15.62
C LEU A 133 1.13 5.71 15.27
N VAL A 134 1.56 4.59 15.83
CA VAL A 134 0.96 3.28 15.58
C VAL A 134 0.55 2.65 16.90
N ALA A 135 -0.75 2.35 17.03
CA ALA A 135 -1.29 1.52 18.10
C ALA A 135 -1.62 0.14 17.53
N THR A 136 -0.96 -0.91 18.02
CA THR A 136 -1.08 -2.25 17.44
C THR A 136 -0.86 -3.34 18.49
N SER A 137 -1.35 -4.53 18.20
CA SER A 137 -1.16 -5.74 19.04
C SER A 137 0.26 -6.34 18.95
N GLY A 138 1.22 -5.72 18.28
CA GLY A 138 2.62 -6.15 18.22
C GLY A 138 3.20 -6.31 16.81
N ASP A 139 2.44 -6.80 15.83
CA ASP A 139 2.94 -7.16 14.50
C ASP A 139 3.48 -5.97 13.68
N ILE A 140 2.93 -4.77 13.89
CA ILE A 140 3.35 -3.56 13.17
C ILE A 140 4.43 -2.78 13.94
N THR A 141 4.51 -2.95 15.26
CA THR A 141 5.42 -2.17 16.13
C THR A 141 6.88 -2.46 15.83
N LYS A 142 7.26 -3.72 15.61
CA LYS A 142 8.63 -4.12 15.27
C LYS A 142 9.16 -3.37 14.04
N ARG A 143 8.30 -3.05 13.11
CA ARG A 143 8.65 -2.39 11.85
C ARG A 143 8.89 -0.89 11.98
N SER A 144 8.19 -0.21 12.88
CA SER A 144 8.42 1.21 13.16
C SER A 144 9.72 1.42 13.93
N GLU A 145 10.15 0.46 14.75
CA GLU A 145 11.41 0.49 15.48
C GLU A 145 12.62 0.26 14.59
N GLU A 146 12.59 -0.71 13.67
CA GLU A 146 13.67 -0.96 12.72
C GLU A 146 13.99 0.26 11.82
N ARG A 147 13.00 1.08 11.52
CA ARG A 147 13.22 2.34 10.79
C ARG A 147 13.84 3.46 11.62
N ARG A 148 13.65 3.47 12.92
CA ARG A 148 14.32 4.41 13.83
C ARG A 148 15.81 4.12 13.93
N VAL A 149 16.19 2.87 14.12
CA VAL A 149 17.58 2.42 14.26
C VAL A 149 18.40 2.78 13.00
N GLY A 150 17.85 2.65 11.80
CA GLY A 150 18.55 3.00 10.56
C GLY A 150 18.78 4.50 10.34
N LYS A 151 18.11 5.39 11.09
CA LYS A 151 18.31 6.84 10.99
C LYS A 151 19.21 7.42 12.09
N GLU A 152 19.25 6.79 13.24
CA GLU A 152 20.09 7.25 14.36
C GLU A 152 21.57 6.89 14.20
N CYS A 153 21.89 5.95 13.31
CA CYS A 153 23.29 5.60 12.99
C CYS A 153 23.97 6.53 11.97
N ARG A 154 23.40 7.70 11.69
CA ARG A 154 23.98 8.72 10.81
C ARG A 154 23.99 10.12 11.46
N SER A 155 24.50 10.21 12.65
CA SER A 155 24.97 11.48 13.22
C SER A 155 26.44 11.37 13.53
#